data_6a6dce0ed4a03ba09cee73062d2dcb87
#
_entry.id   6a6dce0ed4a03ba09cee73062d2dcb87
#
_cell.length_a   1.000
_cell.length_b   1.000
_cell.length_c   1.000
_cell.angle_alpha   90.00
_cell.angle_beta   90.00
_cell.angle_gamma   90.00
#
_symmetry.space_group_name_H-M   'P 1'
#
loop_
_entity.id
_entity.type
_entity.pdbx_description
1 polymer ?
#
loop_
_entity_poly.entity_id
_entity_poly.type
_entity_poly.pdbx_seq_one_letter_code
_entity_poly.pdbx_strand_id
1 'polypeptide(L)'
;MSPAVHSWPVITLAFGAEQIVADAQGEVLTYPVLDAGATHEVAADAATEACRRLGLKACRVQGHTENGSVFEMVVDAELGTLEEYEPPAGPGPATSNGVRQGGSSTSTRKSGARSGNQRRRALAIWGSVGILGLTAGTSVAMNLTDDDREPVAVVHTPPPAQLPVPAPAGWDTYGAWATPMSGSQVKAVLDWEGRPVSVEGSKLIGHDPDTGVEQWSRSAPFTVTQLAMFTVDGQTRLAAATGKELVLFTPDSSDPIRVEVPQEASVVLDGGTVPQLDLPTKKSLLVKADGSTVSRVVPAAAKPLEAQDADLIAADTKAGKVWRVGTDSAALPKPATLPAPAKGAELTAVLGSVQGRVVAAWKDGKQTVVGFYDVDEATEATSVKQVAMRELDGAQITTSTVQADRVHGLLLASTVLVDVEATTAHRLDGQATLSAGYAWVTDNGKQTQVTRDGATEATTRADQAAVPDVITDNGMAMTRVDGSTDGSLYALVKTGPTPTASPSPTASTSPTPSPTPTAKETP
;
A
#
# COMPACT_ATOMS: atom_id res chain seq x y z
N MET A 1 -6.54 35.24 -18.07
CA MET A 1 -5.84 34.15 -17.37
C MET A 1 -6.89 33.38 -16.63
N SER A 2 -7.25 32.18 -17.08
CA SER A 2 -8.18 31.31 -16.37
C SER A 2 -7.60 30.99 -14.99
N PRO A 3 -8.41 31.00 -13.92
CA PRO A 3 -7.94 30.62 -12.60
C PRO A 3 -7.41 29.19 -12.62
N ALA A 4 -6.37 28.91 -11.85
CA ALA A 4 -5.86 27.54 -11.70
C ALA A 4 -6.97 26.71 -11.03
N VAL A 5 -7.51 25.77 -11.77
CA VAL A 5 -8.57 24.88 -11.27
C VAL A 5 -7.92 23.81 -10.40
N HIS A 6 -8.32 23.74 -9.16
CA HIS A 6 -7.90 22.67 -8.27
C HIS A 6 -8.48 21.34 -8.75
N SER A 7 -7.65 20.27 -8.77
CA SER A 7 -8.08 18.92 -9.12
C SER A 7 -9.02 18.31 -8.06
N TRP A 8 -9.14 18.94 -6.92
CA TRP A 8 -9.93 18.53 -5.75
C TRP A 8 -10.41 19.77 -4.98
N PRO A 9 -11.60 19.79 -4.38
CA PRO A 9 -12.62 18.73 -4.36
C PRO A 9 -13.41 18.67 -5.67
N VAL A 10 -13.95 17.47 -5.99
CA VAL A 10 -14.86 17.26 -7.11
C VAL A 10 -16.29 17.42 -6.59
N ILE A 11 -17.11 18.23 -7.27
CA ILE A 11 -18.55 18.26 -7.07
C ILE A 11 -19.15 17.24 -8.03
N THR A 12 -20.02 16.36 -7.54
CA THR A 12 -20.76 15.42 -8.39
C THR A 12 -22.18 15.96 -8.64
N LEU A 13 -22.57 16.05 -9.91
CA LEU A 13 -23.93 16.37 -10.32
C LEU A 13 -24.60 15.11 -10.87
N ALA A 14 -25.69 14.66 -10.25
CA ALA A 14 -26.54 13.61 -10.80
C ALA A 14 -27.75 14.26 -11.48
N PHE A 15 -27.86 14.01 -12.79
CA PHE A 15 -28.93 14.55 -13.63
C PHE A 15 -30.08 13.55 -13.68
N GLY A 16 -31.16 13.84 -12.95
CA GLY A 16 -32.43 13.12 -13.04
C GLY A 16 -33.46 13.87 -13.90
N ALA A 17 -34.55 13.20 -14.25
CA ALA A 17 -35.59 13.76 -15.13
C ALA A 17 -36.31 15.00 -14.53
N GLU A 18 -36.45 15.05 -13.20
CA GLU A 18 -37.19 16.11 -12.51
C GLU A 18 -36.30 16.93 -11.53
N GLN A 19 -35.06 16.52 -11.33
CA GLN A 19 -34.15 17.17 -10.38
C GLN A 19 -32.69 16.95 -10.73
N ILE A 20 -31.85 17.89 -10.31
CA ILE A 20 -30.39 17.77 -10.29
C ILE A 20 -29.96 17.69 -8.82
N VAL A 21 -29.16 16.68 -8.53
CA VAL A 21 -28.58 16.49 -7.20
C VAL A 21 -27.09 16.86 -7.27
N ALA A 22 -26.67 17.88 -6.53
CA ALA A 22 -25.28 18.25 -6.38
C ALA A 22 -24.74 17.70 -5.07
N ASP A 23 -23.71 16.86 -5.14
CA ASP A 23 -22.97 16.37 -3.99
C ASP A 23 -21.63 17.10 -3.93
N ALA A 24 -21.41 17.83 -2.84
CA ALA A 24 -20.19 18.56 -2.55
C ALA A 24 -19.59 18.00 -1.26
N GLN A 25 -18.76 16.95 -1.36
CA GLN A 25 -18.11 16.29 -0.21
C GLN A 25 -19.10 15.78 0.85
N GLY A 26 -20.21 15.19 0.42
CA GLY A 26 -21.25 14.65 1.30
C GLY A 26 -22.31 15.66 1.70
N GLU A 27 -22.19 16.93 1.32
CA GLU A 27 -23.29 17.90 1.39
C GLU A 27 -24.13 17.79 0.12
N VAL A 28 -25.32 17.22 0.24
CA VAL A 28 -26.23 16.98 -0.89
C VAL A 28 -27.22 18.11 -1.01
N LEU A 29 -27.24 18.75 -2.19
CA LEU A 29 -28.18 19.81 -2.57
C LEU A 29 -29.06 19.30 -3.70
N THR A 30 -30.37 19.51 -3.62
CA THR A 30 -31.32 19.08 -4.64
C THR A 30 -32.00 20.29 -5.26
N TYR A 31 -31.98 20.37 -6.58
CA TYR A 31 -32.56 21.44 -7.39
C TYR A 31 -33.62 20.87 -8.32
N PRO A 32 -34.87 21.34 -8.26
CA PRO A 32 -35.90 20.88 -9.17
C PRO A 32 -35.66 21.41 -10.59
N VAL A 33 -35.82 20.57 -11.60
CA VAL A 33 -35.80 20.93 -13.02
C VAL A 33 -37.24 21.05 -13.46
N LEU A 34 -37.71 22.28 -13.66
CA LEU A 34 -39.10 22.56 -14.06
C LEU A 34 -39.27 22.51 -15.57
N ASP A 35 -38.20 22.68 -16.34
CA ASP A 35 -38.18 22.66 -17.80
C ASP A 35 -36.91 21.97 -18.29
N ALA A 36 -37.04 21.00 -19.18
CA ALA A 36 -35.91 20.29 -19.76
C ALA A 36 -34.91 21.22 -20.49
N GLY A 37 -35.39 22.36 -21.01
CA GLY A 37 -34.54 23.40 -21.61
C GLY A 37 -33.67 24.16 -20.62
N ALA A 38 -34.03 24.19 -19.32
CA ALA A 38 -33.32 24.88 -18.27
C ALA A 38 -32.30 23.99 -17.51
N THR A 39 -32.16 22.73 -17.91
CA THR A 39 -31.28 21.76 -17.18
C THR A 39 -29.85 22.25 -17.01
N HIS A 40 -29.26 22.87 -18.05
CA HIS A 40 -27.90 23.39 -17.99
C HIS A 40 -27.78 24.58 -17.02
N GLU A 41 -28.76 25.47 -16.98
CA GLU A 41 -28.77 26.63 -16.09
C GLU A 41 -28.93 26.18 -14.64
N VAL A 42 -29.83 25.25 -14.35
CA VAL A 42 -30.01 24.63 -13.03
C VAL A 42 -28.75 23.89 -12.58
N ALA A 43 -28.07 23.21 -13.50
CA ALA A 43 -26.80 22.52 -13.19
C ALA A 43 -25.68 23.53 -12.85
N ALA A 44 -25.59 24.63 -13.59
CA ALA A 44 -24.63 25.70 -13.32
C ALA A 44 -24.88 26.37 -11.96
N ASP A 45 -26.13 26.63 -11.63
CA ASP A 45 -26.53 27.20 -10.34
C ASP A 45 -26.19 26.23 -9.18
N ALA A 46 -26.52 24.94 -9.35
CA ALA A 46 -26.24 23.90 -8.37
C ALA A 46 -24.72 23.75 -8.11
N ALA A 47 -23.93 23.69 -9.19
CA ALA A 47 -22.47 23.59 -9.10
C ALA A 47 -21.85 24.85 -8.48
N THR A 48 -22.36 26.04 -8.86
CA THR A 48 -21.90 27.33 -8.33
C THR A 48 -22.16 27.44 -6.84
N GLU A 49 -23.34 27.10 -6.39
CA GLU A 49 -23.68 27.14 -4.95
C GLU A 49 -22.86 26.12 -4.17
N ALA A 50 -22.71 24.90 -4.67
CA ALA A 50 -21.87 23.87 -4.06
C ALA A 50 -20.41 24.34 -3.97
N CYS A 51 -19.86 24.94 -5.02
CA CYS A 51 -18.49 25.48 -5.03
C CYS A 51 -18.30 26.61 -4.00
N ARG A 52 -19.30 27.51 -3.86
CA ARG A 52 -19.29 28.59 -2.85
C ARG A 52 -19.32 28.06 -1.43
N ARG A 53 -20.10 27.02 -1.15
CA ARG A 53 -20.15 26.38 0.17
C ARG A 53 -18.83 25.76 0.56
N LEU A 54 -18.10 25.21 -0.41
CA LEU A 54 -16.74 24.75 -0.21
C LEU A 54 -15.69 25.89 -0.07
N GLY A 55 -16.11 27.15 -0.18
CA GLY A 55 -15.21 28.30 -0.11
C GLY A 55 -14.27 28.44 -1.30
N LEU A 56 -14.59 27.79 -2.42
CA LEU A 56 -13.77 27.77 -3.62
C LEU A 56 -14.26 28.79 -4.65
N LYS A 57 -13.33 29.32 -5.44
CA LYS A 57 -13.65 30.22 -6.57
C LYS A 57 -13.93 29.47 -7.85
N ALA A 58 -13.27 28.33 -8.03
CA ALA A 58 -13.49 27.42 -9.15
C ALA A 58 -13.13 26.00 -8.74
N CYS A 59 -13.84 25.01 -9.25
CA CYS A 59 -13.53 23.60 -9.01
C CYS A 59 -13.98 22.70 -10.17
N ARG A 60 -13.51 21.46 -10.17
CA ARG A 60 -13.97 20.41 -11.08
C ARG A 60 -15.32 19.88 -10.64
N VAL A 61 -16.15 19.60 -11.64
CA VAL A 61 -17.49 19.04 -11.50
C VAL A 61 -17.60 17.82 -12.39
N GLN A 62 -18.11 16.73 -11.87
CA GLN A 62 -18.41 15.52 -12.62
C GLN A 62 -19.92 15.33 -12.72
N GLY A 63 -20.45 15.36 -13.91
CA GLY A 63 -21.87 15.16 -14.19
C GLY A 63 -22.17 13.72 -14.58
N HIS A 64 -23.18 13.11 -13.97
CA HIS A 64 -23.67 11.77 -14.25
C HIS A 64 -25.11 11.82 -14.71
N THR A 65 -25.41 11.24 -15.87
CA THR A 65 -26.77 11.12 -16.39
C THR A 65 -27.35 9.75 -16.06
N GLU A 66 -28.68 9.63 -16.08
CA GLU A 66 -29.40 8.37 -15.84
C GLU A 66 -28.99 7.23 -16.79
N ASN A 67 -28.53 7.56 -17.99
CA ASN A 67 -28.05 6.57 -18.96
C ASN A 67 -26.59 6.14 -18.75
N GLY A 68 -25.94 6.62 -17.67
CA GLY A 68 -24.56 6.27 -17.30
C GLY A 68 -23.48 7.08 -18.02
N SER A 69 -23.83 8.13 -18.78
CA SER A 69 -22.84 9.04 -19.36
C SER A 69 -22.23 9.92 -18.28
N VAL A 70 -20.91 10.16 -18.37
CA VAL A 70 -20.15 10.99 -17.44
C VAL A 70 -19.52 12.15 -18.20
N PHE A 71 -19.65 13.35 -17.65
CA PHE A 71 -19.08 14.58 -18.21
C PHE A 71 -18.16 15.24 -17.20
N GLU A 72 -17.00 15.67 -17.63
CA GLU A 72 -16.11 16.48 -16.82
C GLU A 72 -16.30 17.95 -17.15
N MET A 73 -16.51 18.76 -16.12
CA MET A 73 -16.79 20.19 -16.25
C MET A 73 -15.97 20.98 -15.23
N VAL A 74 -15.90 22.28 -15.42
CA VAL A 74 -15.35 23.25 -14.47
C VAL A 74 -16.41 24.29 -14.17
N VAL A 75 -16.65 24.53 -12.88
CA VAL A 75 -17.46 25.64 -12.43
C VAL A 75 -16.57 26.81 -12.01
N ASP A 76 -16.90 28.01 -12.47
CA ASP A 76 -16.38 29.25 -11.93
C ASP A 76 -17.46 29.90 -11.05
N ALA A 77 -17.26 29.88 -9.73
CA ALA A 77 -18.25 30.38 -8.77
C ALA A 77 -18.35 31.90 -8.73
N GLU A 78 -17.36 32.65 -9.25
CA GLU A 78 -17.42 34.12 -9.36
C GLU A 78 -18.24 34.52 -10.59
N LEU A 79 -18.11 33.78 -11.69
CA LEU A 79 -18.84 34.05 -12.94
C LEU A 79 -20.20 33.33 -13.00
N GLY A 80 -20.39 32.28 -12.19
CA GLY A 80 -21.59 31.44 -12.24
C GLY A 80 -21.68 30.61 -13.52
N THR A 81 -20.53 30.24 -14.11
CA THR A 81 -20.47 29.48 -15.35
C THR A 81 -20.04 28.04 -15.11
N LEU A 82 -20.59 27.12 -15.90
CA LEU A 82 -20.21 25.70 -15.93
C LEU A 82 -19.78 25.37 -17.37
N GLU A 83 -18.50 25.04 -17.53
CA GLU A 83 -17.90 24.79 -18.85
C GLU A 83 -17.32 23.37 -18.90
N GLU A 84 -17.28 22.78 -20.10
CA GLU A 84 -16.63 21.48 -20.30
C GLU A 84 -15.12 21.57 -20.00
N TYR A 85 -14.59 20.61 -19.25
CA TYR A 85 -13.17 20.56 -18.91
C TYR A 85 -12.36 20.04 -20.09
N GLU A 86 -11.57 20.91 -20.69
CA GLU A 86 -10.57 20.53 -21.68
C GLU A 86 -9.22 20.33 -20.98
N PRO A 87 -8.72 19.07 -20.84
CA PRO A 87 -7.45 18.84 -20.19
C PRO A 87 -6.33 19.58 -20.96
N PRO A 88 -5.37 20.22 -20.29
CA PRO A 88 -4.27 20.89 -20.96
C PRO A 88 -3.55 19.87 -21.84
N ALA A 89 -3.35 20.21 -23.13
CA ALA A 89 -2.66 19.35 -24.07
C ALA A 89 -1.30 18.97 -23.50
N GLY A 90 -1.15 17.68 -23.12
CA GLY A 90 0.11 17.16 -22.63
C GLY A 90 1.21 17.38 -23.67
N PRO A 91 2.49 17.51 -23.27
CA PRO A 91 3.58 17.62 -24.22
C PRO A 91 3.54 16.41 -25.15
N GLY A 92 3.19 16.66 -26.41
CA GLY A 92 3.09 15.62 -27.44
C GLY A 92 4.39 14.82 -27.52
N PRO A 93 4.34 13.53 -27.88
CA PRO A 93 5.53 12.71 -28.01
C PRO A 93 6.48 13.37 -29.01
N ALA A 94 7.71 13.64 -28.56
CA ALA A 94 8.79 14.17 -29.38
C ALA A 94 9.06 13.20 -30.54
N THR A 95 8.56 13.53 -31.72
CA THR A 95 8.93 12.85 -32.94
C THR A 95 10.40 13.11 -33.22
N SER A 96 11.24 12.12 -32.98
CA SER A 96 12.61 12.04 -33.46
C SER A 96 12.60 11.88 -34.98
N ASN A 97 12.92 12.92 -35.70
CA ASN A 97 13.36 12.76 -37.08
C ASN A 97 14.34 13.86 -37.49
N GLY A 98 15.52 13.41 -37.92
CA GLY A 98 16.24 14.02 -39.05
C GLY A 98 17.39 14.93 -38.70
N VAL A 99 18.55 14.33 -38.64
CA VAL A 99 19.85 14.89 -38.99
C VAL A 99 19.77 15.78 -40.26
N ARG A 100 20.20 17.05 -40.18
CA ARG A 100 20.99 17.68 -41.26
C ARG A 100 21.77 18.91 -40.78
N GLN A 101 23.04 18.84 -41.11
CA GLN A 101 24.13 19.79 -41.13
C GLN A 101 23.80 21.24 -41.54
N GLY A 102 24.57 22.14 -40.95
CA GLY A 102 25.25 23.21 -41.68
C GLY A 102 24.75 24.62 -41.44
N GLY A 103 25.64 25.49 -41.02
CA GLY A 103 25.52 26.90 -41.25
C GLY A 103 25.82 27.82 -40.07
N SER A 104 27.10 28.12 -39.91
CA SER A 104 27.59 29.26 -39.12
C SER A 104 27.07 30.59 -39.65
N SER A 105 26.66 31.49 -38.76
CA SER A 105 26.99 32.91 -38.91
C SER A 105 26.81 33.67 -37.63
N THR A 106 27.87 34.25 -37.21
CA THR A 106 28.09 35.33 -36.26
C THR A 106 27.26 36.56 -36.59
N SER A 107 26.65 37.20 -35.63
CA SER A 107 26.68 38.67 -35.54
C SER A 107 26.30 39.20 -34.15
N THR A 108 27.15 40.02 -33.71
CA THR A 108 27.32 40.87 -32.57
C THR A 108 26.36 42.06 -32.48
N ARG A 109 26.23 42.59 -31.24
CA ARG A 109 25.90 43.99 -30.82
C ARG A 109 24.43 44.28 -30.58
N LYS A 110 24.05 45.07 -29.60
CA LYS A 110 24.63 45.96 -28.57
C LYS A 110 23.50 46.46 -27.66
N SER A 111 23.80 46.54 -26.41
CA SER A 111 23.42 47.58 -25.42
C SER A 111 22.18 48.47 -25.60
N GLY A 112 21.39 48.60 -24.53
CA GLY A 112 20.44 49.66 -24.29
C GLY A 112 19.85 49.60 -22.89
N ALA A 113 20.44 50.29 -21.95
CA ALA A 113 19.95 50.49 -20.61
C ALA A 113 18.82 51.53 -20.59
N ARG A 114 17.83 51.35 -19.70
CA ARG A 114 17.09 52.41 -18.92
C ARG A 114 16.05 51.70 -18.07
N SER A 115 16.28 51.63 -16.77
CA SER A 115 15.72 52.51 -15.71
C SER A 115 14.20 52.55 -15.65
N GLY A 116 13.67 51.95 -14.61
CA GLY A 116 12.25 52.05 -14.23
C GLY A 116 12.01 51.36 -12.89
N ASN A 117 12.30 52.11 -11.82
CA ASN A 117 11.94 51.78 -10.44
C ASN A 117 10.42 51.58 -10.31
N GLN A 118 9.99 50.37 -9.96
CA GLN A 118 8.74 50.23 -9.20
C GLN A 118 8.91 49.12 -8.16
N ARG A 119 9.10 49.57 -6.94
CA ARG A 119 8.96 48.77 -5.73
C ARG A 119 7.55 48.20 -5.69
N ARG A 120 7.43 46.90 -5.96
CA ARG A 120 6.28 46.13 -5.51
C ARG A 120 6.74 45.23 -4.38
N ARG A 121 6.27 45.54 -3.19
CA ARG A 121 6.37 44.74 -2.00
C ARG A 121 5.73 43.37 -2.32
N ALA A 122 6.55 42.34 -2.43
CA ALA A 122 6.08 40.99 -2.35
C ALA A 122 5.70 40.73 -0.88
N LEU A 123 4.42 40.78 -0.58
CA LEU A 123 3.86 40.18 0.62
C LEU A 123 3.95 38.67 0.37
N ALA A 124 4.91 38.03 1.02
CA ALA A 124 4.91 36.61 1.22
C ALA A 124 3.72 36.24 2.12
N ILE A 125 2.60 35.95 1.51
CA ILE A 125 1.50 35.29 2.21
C ILE A 125 1.93 33.83 2.30
N TRP A 126 2.45 33.46 3.44
CA TRP A 126 2.49 32.09 3.89
C TRP A 126 1.02 31.67 4.10
N GLY A 127 0.45 31.10 3.05
CA GLY A 127 -0.79 30.36 3.16
C GLY A 127 -0.48 29.10 3.95
N SER A 128 -0.74 29.12 5.24
CA SER A 128 -1.00 27.93 6.00
C SER A 128 -2.21 27.26 5.33
N VAL A 129 -1.95 26.26 4.52
CA VAL A 129 -2.95 25.26 4.14
C VAL A 129 -3.28 24.53 5.43
N GLY A 130 -4.30 25.03 6.12
CA GLY A 130 -4.96 24.27 7.15
C GLY A 130 -5.58 23.08 6.45
N ILE A 131 -4.98 21.92 6.62
CA ILE A 131 -5.62 20.64 6.34
C ILE A 131 -6.81 20.60 7.30
N LEU A 132 -8.01 20.83 6.76
CA LEU A 132 -9.24 20.45 7.43
C LEU A 132 -9.21 18.93 7.52
N GLY A 133 -8.76 18.43 8.68
CA GLY A 133 -9.06 17.07 9.09
C GLY A 133 -10.56 16.87 8.88
N LEU A 134 -10.92 15.85 8.16
CA LEU A 134 -12.27 15.31 8.13
C LEU A 134 -12.59 14.79 9.55
N THR A 135 -12.79 15.72 10.48
CA THR A 135 -13.57 15.39 11.65
C THR A 135 -14.95 15.06 11.11
N ALA A 136 -15.43 13.84 11.36
CA ALA A 136 -16.82 13.50 11.21
C ALA A 136 -17.63 14.60 11.91
N GLY A 137 -17.97 15.63 11.16
CA GLY A 137 -18.74 16.76 11.64
C GLY A 137 -20.15 16.26 11.90
N THR A 138 -20.46 16.02 13.15
CA THR A 138 -21.84 16.01 13.60
C THR A 138 -22.40 17.39 13.30
N SER A 139 -23.01 17.55 12.14
CA SER A 139 -23.79 18.74 11.81
C SER A 139 -25.03 18.69 12.71
N VAL A 140 -24.92 19.35 13.86
CA VAL A 140 -26.10 19.64 14.68
C VAL A 140 -26.91 20.68 13.92
N ALA A 141 -27.90 20.22 13.17
CA ALA A 141 -28.95 21.08 12.66
C ALA A 141 -29.75 21.58 13.89
N MET A 142 -29.46 22.81 14.33
CA MET A 142 -30.30 23.48 15.30
C MET A 142 -31.64 23.83 14.64
N ASN A 143 -32.58 22.90 14.68
CA ASN A 143 -33.98 23.19 14.51
C ASN A 143 -34.47 23.79 15.83
N LEU A 144 -34.67 25.09 15.85
CA LEU A 144 -35.37 25.83 16.94
C LEU A 144 -36.87 25.55 16.86
N THR A 145 -37.25 24.30 17.16
CA THR A 145 -38.63 24.00 17.56
C THR A 145 -38.55 22.92 18.64
N ASP A 146 -39.16 23.30 19.81
CA ASP A 146 -39.34 22.47 20.98
C ASP A 146 -39.90 21.10 20.61
N ASP A 147 -39.05 20.09 20.57
CA ASP A 147 -39.43 18.69 20.78
C ASP A 147 -38.16 17.93 21.21
N ASP A 148 -38.21 17.30 22.39
CA ASP A 148 -37.14 16.54 23.04
C ASP A 148 -36.74 15.27 22.26
N ARG A 149 -36.29 15.42 20.99
CA ARG A 149 -35.68 14.34 20.24
C ARG A 149 -34.19 14.59 20.17
N GLU A 150 -33.42 13.70 20.83
CA GLU A 150 -31.97 13.68 20.63
C GLU A 150 -31.64 13.61 19.13
N PRO A 151 -30.72 14.48 18.62
CA PRO A 151 -30.33 14.44 17.22
C PRO A 151 -29.68 13.11 16.92
N VAL A 152 -30.28 12.33 16.03
CA VAL A 152 -29.68 11.10 15.50
C VAL A 152 -28.48 11.54 14.66
N ALA A 153 -27.28 11.18 15.12
CA ALA A 153 -26.07 11.39 14.34
C ALA A 153 -26.18 10.61 13.02
N VAL A 154 -26.24 11.32 11.91
CA VAL A 154 -26.20 10.71 10.58
C VAL A 154 -24.76 10.30 10.32
N VAL A 155 -24.47 9.03 10.47
CA VAL A 155 -23.17 8.46 10.08
C VAL A 155 -23.12 8.43 8.55
N HIS A 156 -22.38 9.35 7.95
CA HIS A 156 -22.11 9.32 6.53
C HIS A 156 -21.11 8.20 6.23
N THR A 157 -21.60 7.11 5.66
CA THR A 157 -20.72 6.09 5.08
C THR A 157 -20.21 6.62 3.73
N PRO A 158 -18.90 6.79 3.52
CA PRO A 158 -18.38 7.19 2.23
C PRO A 158 -18.82 6.18 1.15
N PRO A 159 -19.09 6.64 -0.08
CA PRO A 159 -19.48 5.74 -1.15
C PRO A 159 -18.38 4.72 -1.43
N PRO A 160 -18.73 3.49 -1.86
CA PRO A 160 -17.75 2.49 -2.24
C PRO A 160 -16.79 3.05 -3.28
N ALA A 161 -15.49 3.01 -3.00
CA ALA A 161 -14.48 3.51 -3.91
C ALA A 161 -14.04 2.41 -4.88
N GLN A 162 -14.19 2.62 -6.17
CA GLN A 162 -13.74 1.66 -7.17
C GLN A 162 -12.23 1.73 -7.34
N LEU A 163 -11.58 0.56 -7.27
CA LEU A 163 -10.15 0.44 -7.54
C LEU A 163 -9.88 0.69 -9.04
N PRO A 164 -8.97 1.60 -9.41
CA PRO A 164 -8.71 1.95 -10.82
C PRO A 164 -7.88 0.91 -11.58
N VAL A 165 -7.40 -0.12 -10.88
CA VAL A 165 -6.66 -1.26 -11.43
C VAL A 165 -7.39 -2.56 -11.06
N PRO A 166 -7.09 -3.70 -11.71
CA PRO A 166 -7.67 -4.97 -11.31
C PRO A 166 -7.40 -5.29 -9.84
N ALA A 167 -8.42 -5.76 -9.14
CA ALA A 167 -8.30 -6.10 -7.72
C ALA A 167 -7.39 -7.32 -7.51
N PRO A 168 -6.75 -7.43 -6.33
CA PRO A 168 -6.02 -8.62 -5.95
C PRO A 168 -6.89 -9.87 -6.00
N ALA A 169 -6.28 -11.02 -6.31
CA ALA A 169 -7.00 -12.28 -6.30
C ALA A 169 -7.66 -12.54 -4.94
N GLY A 170 -8.97 -12.72 -4.91
CA GLY A 170 -9.77 -12.96 -3.69
C GLY A 170 -10.44 -11.72 -3.10
N TRP A 171 -10.26 -10.54 -3.67
CA TRP A 171 -10.92 -9.29 -3.21
C TRP A 171 -11.77 -8.65 -4.29
N ASP A 172 -12.75 -7.85 -3.84
CA ASP A 172 -13.64 -7.10 -4.72
C ASP A 172 -12.91 -5.88 -5.32
N THR A 173 -13.39 -5.43 -6.47
CA THR A 173 -12.92 -4.20 -7.13
C THR A 173 -13.43 -2.95 -6.41
N TYR A 174 -14.49 -3.08 -5.61
CA TYR A 174 -15.03 -1.99 -4.81
C TYR A 174 -14.50 -2.08 -3.39
N GLY A 175 -13.80 -1.03 -2.96
CA GLY A 175 -13.36 -0.86 -1.58
C GLY A 175 -14.51 -0.44 -0.67
N ALA A 176 -14.48 -0.87 0.58
CA ALA A 176 -15.37 -0.34 1.61
C ALA A 176 -15.16 1.17 1.78
N TRP A 177 -13.91 1.60 1.66
CA TRP A 177 -13.49 3.00 1.67
C TRP A 177 -12.17 3.20 0.92
N ALA A 178 -11.86 4.45 0.59
CA ALA A 178 -10.56 4.86 0.10
C ALA A 178 -10.16 6.20 0.71
N THR A 179 -8.86 6.39 0.93
CA THR A 179 -8.28 7.66 1.37
C THR A 179 -7.16 8.10 0.44
N PRO A 180 -7.09 9.38 0.09
CA PRO A 180 -5.97 9.90 -0.70
C PRO A 180 -4.67 9.75 0.08
N MET A 181 -3.59 9.49 -0.65
CA MET A 181 -2.22 9.49 -0.13
C MET A 181 -1.39 10.46 -0.95
N SER A 182 -1.07 11.62 -0.42
CA SER A 182 -0.28 12.60 -1.16
C SER A 182 1.22 12.29 -1.09
N GLY A 183 1.83 12.05 -2.24
CA GLY A 183 3.28 12.07 -2.43
C GLY A 183 4.08 10.95 -1.76
N SER A 184 3.44 9.91 -1.21
CA SER A 184 4.13 8.85 -0.51
C SER A 184 4.02 7.51 -1.25
N GLN A 185 5.17 6.89 -1.51
CA GLN A 185 5.25 5.49 -1.96
C GLN A 185 5.43 4.51 -0.79
N VAL A 186 5.16 4.97 0.43
CA VAL A 186 5.30 4.16 1.63
C VAL A 186 4.18 3.15 1.69
N LYS A 187 4.52 1.88 1.91
CA LYS A 187 3.53 0.83 2.13
C LYS A 187 2.73 1.10 3.40
N ALA A 188 1.43 0.85 3.34
CA ALA A 188 0.62 0.83 4.53
C ALA A 188 1.08 -0.29 5.48
N VAL A 189 0.95 -0.05 6.77
CA VAL A 189 1.21 -1.03 7.83
C VAL A 189 0.03 -1.06 8.78
N LEU A 190 -0.06 -2.07 9.63
CA LEU A 190 -1.00 -2.07 10.74
C LEU A 190 -0.33 -1.47 11.99
N ASP A 191 -1.06 -0.68 12.77
CA ASP A 191 -0.58 -0.18 14.06
C ASP A 191 -0.75 -1.22 15.18
N TRP A 192 -0.49 -0.82 16.42
CA TRP A 192 -0.59 -1.65 17.63
C TRP A 192 -2.00 -2.16 17.99
N GLU A 193 -3.04 -1.65 17.32
CA GLU A 193 -4.43 -2.09 17.45
C GLU A 193 -4.96 -2.73 16.16
N GLY A 194 -4.08 -3.03 15.21
CA GLY A 194 -4.44 -3.63 13.93
C GLY A 194 -5.09 -2.66 12.95
N ARG A 195 -5.00 -1.34 13.18
CA ARG A 195 -5.55 -0.31 12.29
C ARG A 195 -4.59 -0.01 11.15
N PRO A 196 -5.10 0.15 9.92
CA PRO A 196 -4.27 0.57 8.80
C PRO A 196 -3.68 1.97 9.02
N VAL A 197 -2.39 2.11 8.77
CA VAL A 197 -1.68 3.39 8.84
C VAL A 197 -1.27 3.81 7.45
N SER A 198 -1.71 4.99 7.04
CA SER A 198 -1.27 5.66 5.81
C SER A 198 -0.31 6.81 6.12
N VAL A 199 0.40 7.26 5.09
CA VAL A 199 1.35 8.37 5.19
C VAL A 199 1.03 9.46 4.18
N GLU A 200 0.94 10.70 4.64
CA GLU A 200 0.82 11.90 3.82
C GLU A 200 2.01 12.82 4.11
N GLY A 201 3.07 12.71 3.32
CA GLY A 201 4.29 13.46 3.53
C GLY A 201 4.96 13.15 4.88
N SER A 202 4.78 14.01 5.87
CA SER A 202 5.26 13.82 7.24
C SER A 202 4.18 13.34 8.22
N LYS A 203 2.91 13.33 7.81
CA LYS A 203 1.78 12.94 8.64
C LYS A 203 1.50 11.45 8.51
N LEU A 204 1.41 10.76 9.64
CA LEU A 204 0.95 9.39 9.76
C LEU A 204 -0.50 9.42 10.23
N ILE A 205 -1.35 8.62 9.62
CA ILE A 205 -2.79 8.60 9.89
C ILE A 205 -3.21 7.15 10.12
N GLY A 206 -3.71 6.86 11.32
CA GLY A 206 -4.34 5.58 11.63
C GLY A 206 -5.83 5.63 11.35
N HIS A 207 -6.34 4.67 10.60
CA HIS A 207 -7.71 4.61 10.15
C HIS A 207 -8.49 3.51 10.86
N ASP A 208 -9.75 3.77 11.10
CA ASP A 208 -10.69 2.69 11.42
C ASP A 208 -10.74 1.71 10.24
N PRO A 209 -10.51 0.41 10.46
CA PRO A 209 -10.39 -0.55 9.37
C PRO A 209 -11.69 -0.73 8.57
N ASP A 210 -12.86 -0.54 9.18
CA ASP A 210 -14.15 -0.77 8.53
C ASP A 210 -14.67 0.46 7.80
N THR A 211 -14.37 1.66 8.31
CA THR A 211 -14.95 2.91 7.80
C THR A 211 -13.95 3.85 7.16
N GLY A 212 -12.65 3.65 7.36
CA GLY A 212 -11.60 4.55 6.90
C GLY A 212 -11.49 5.87 7.65
N VAL A 213 -12.31 6.08 8.68
CA VAL A 213 -12.30 7.32 9.48
C VAL A 213 -10.97 7.44 10.23
N GLU A 214 -10.37 8.63 10.19
CA GLU A 214 -9.15 8.93 10.95
C GLU A 214 -9.41 8.74 12.45
N GLN A 215 -8.70 7.79 13.08
CA GLN A 215 -8.76 7.54 14.50
C GLN A 215 -7.69 8.31 15.27
N TRP A 216 -6.53 8.46 14.63
CA TRP A 216 -5.44 9.27 15.14
C TRP A 216 -4.57 9.79 14.01
N SER A 217 -3.88 10.89 14.25
CA SER A 217 -2.79 11.35 13.39
C SER A 217 -1.59 11.82 14.20
N ARG A 218 -0.41 11.65 13.60
CA ARG A 218 0.87 12.02 14.19
C ARG A 218 1.79 12.57 13.12
N SER A 219 2.74 13.41 13.53
CA SER A 219 3.67 14.04 12.60
C SER A 219 5.10 13.62 12.88
N ALA A 220 5.78 13.12 11.85
CA ALA A 220 7.23 12.99 11.86
C ALA A 220 7.88 14.36 11.58
N PRO A 221 9.11 14.60 12.03
CA PRO A 221 9.82 15.85 11.75
C PRO A 221 10.37 15.95 10.32
N PHE A 222 10.08 14.97 9.47
CA PHE A 222 10.56 14.83 8.09
C PHE A 222 9.51 14.15 7.21
N THR A 223 9.69 14.20 5.90
CA THR A 223 8.87 13.41 4.96
C THR A 223 9.22 11.93 5.08
N VAL A 224 8.24 11.10 5.41
CA VAL A 224 8.42 9.67 5.64
C VAL A 224 8.56 8.94 4.31
N THR A 225 9.57 8.08 4.21
CA THR A 225 9.80 7.22 3.03
C THR A 225 9.78 5.72 3.36
N GLN A 226 9.80 5.38 4.65
CA GLN A 226 9.71 4.01 5.14
C GLN A 226 8.87 3.98 6.41
N LEU A 227 8.05 2.95 6.55
CA LEU A 227 7.20 2.74 7.71
C LEU A 227 7.21 1.25 8.07
N ALA A 228 7.35 0.91 9.35
CA ALA A 228 7.27 -0.47 9.81
C ALA A 228 6.86 -0.55 11.28
N MET A 229 6.20 -1.64 11.65
CA MET A 229 5.91 -1.99 13.05
C MET A 229 6.98 -2.91 13.60
N PHE A 230 7.36 -2.68 14.85
CA PHE A 230 8.35 -3.48 15.57
C PHE A 230 7.89 -3.78 16.98
N THR A 231 8.30 -4.92 17.49
CA THR A 231 8.27 -5.22 18.93
C THR A 231 9.70 -5.26 19.44
N VAL A 232 10.10 -4.21 20.15
CA VAL A 232 11.46 -4.03 20.66
C VAL A 232 11.41 -4.02 22.18
N ASP A 233 12.22 -4.83 22.85
CA ASP A 233 12.22 -4.98 24.32
C ASP A 233 10.80 -5.26 24.88
N GLY A 234 9.99 -6.03 24.15
CA GLY A 234 8.60 -6.32 24.49
C GLY A 234 7.63 -5.15 24.33
N GLN A 235 8.06 -4.05 23.72
CA GLN A 235 7.24 -2.85 23.48
C GLN A 235 7.01 -2.65 21.99
N THR A 236 5.74 -2.51 21.59
CA THR A 236 5.40 -2.25 20.20
C THR A 236 5.68 -0.79 19.83
N ARG A 237 6.33 -0.57 18.69
CA ARG A 237 6.74 0.72 18.15
C ARG A 237 6.40 0.82 16.66
N LEU A 238 5.86 1.96 16.26
CA LEU A 238 5.74 2.32 14.86
C LEU A 238 6.96 3.16 14.48
N ALA A 239 7.82 2.62 13.64
CA ALA A 239 9.01 3.31 13.15
C ALA A 239 8.69 4.02 11.83
N ALA A 240 8.97 5.32 11.77
CA ALA A 240 8.92 6.11 10.56
C ALA A 240 10.32 6.64 10.23
N ALA A 241 10.74 6.48 8.97
CA ALA A 241 12.09 6.81 8.58
C ALA A 241 12.21 7.44 7.20
N THR A 242 13.36 8.10 7.01
CA THR A 242 14.00 8.31 5.70
C THR A 242 15.25 7.44 5.63
N GLY A 243 16.01 7.52 4.53
CA GLY A 243 17.33 6.88 4.51
C GLY A 243 18.32 7.41 5.56
N LYS A 244 18.02 8.53 6.25
CA LYS A 244 18.94 9.27 7.14
C LYS A 244 18.34 9.72 8.48
N GLU A 245 17.05 9.54 8.67
CA GLU A 245 16.35 9.95 9.87
C GLU A 245 15.41 8.84 10.33
N LEU A 246 15.21 8.70 11.61
CA LEU A 246 14.36 7.68 12.22
C LEU A 246 13.69 8.22 13.46
N VAL A 247 12.40 7.99 13.59
CA VAL A 247 11.62 8.21 14.80
C VAL A 247 10.78 6.99 15.14
N LEU A 248 10.52 6.79 16.43
CA LEU A 248 9.65 5.74 16.95
C LEU A 248 8.43 6.38 17.61
N PHE A 249 7.25 5.93 17.24
CA PHE A 249 6.00 6.31 17.89
C PHE A 249 5.54 5.21 18.86
N THR A 250 4.94 5.64 19.97
CA THR A 250 4.38 4.75 21.00
C THR A 250 2.85 4.84 21.00
N PRO A 251 2.12 3.86 21.51
CA PRO A 251 0.67 3.96 21.63
C PRO A 251 0.21 5.19 22.42
N ASP A 252 0.94 5.50 23.51
CA ASP A 252 0.51 6.43 24.57
C ASP A 252 0.99 7.87 24.36
N SER A 253 1.80 8.16 23.32
CA SER A 253 2.34 9.50 23.09
C SER A 253 2.21 9.94 21.66
N SER A 254 1.80 11.19 21.45
CA SER A 254 1.85 11.84 20.13
C SER A 254 3.26 12.25 19.72
N ASP A 255 4.15 12.49 20.69
CA ASP A 255 5.51 12.92 20.45
C ASP A 255 6.39 11.72 20.10
N PRO A 256 7.12 11.76 18.97
CA PRO A 256 7.99 10.68 18.57
C PRO A 256 9.29 10.67 19.39
N ILE A 257 9.77 9.47 19.67
CA ILE A 257 11.13 9.24 20.19
C ILE A 257 12.09 9.40 19.01
N ARG A 258 12.99 10.37 19.08
CA ARG A 258 14.02 10.57 18.05
C ARG A 258 15.18 9.60 18.27
N VAL A 259 15.59 8.93 17.20
CA VAL A 259 16.77 8.07 17.17
C VAL A 259 17.93 8.89 16.58
N GLU A 260 19.09 8.89 17.25
CA GLU A 260 20.28 9.52 16.70
C GLU A 260 20.86 8.65 15.58
N VAL A 261 20.71 9.10 14.34
CA VAL A 261 21.23 8.42 13.15
C VAL A 261 22.56 9.05 12.74
N PRO A 262 23.69 8.31 12.81
CA PRO A 262 24.98 8.80 12.33
C PRO A 262 24.91 9.22 10.85
N GLN A 263 25.62 10.28 10.48
CA GLN A 263 25.57 10.86 9.12
C GLN A 263 25.86 9.84 8.01
N GLU A 264 26.76 8.89 8.27
CA GLU A 264 27.15 7.85 7.31
C GLU A 264 26.25 6.61 7.33
N ALA A 265 25.36 6.49 8.33
CA ALA A 265 24.49 5.33 8.47
C ALA A 265 23.37 5.33 7.44
N SER A 266 22.89 4.15 7.09
CA SER A 266 21.66 3.92 6.34
C SER A 266 20.64 3.27 7.26
N VAL A 267 19.40 3.80 7.25
CA VAL A 267 18.29 3.21 8.01
C VAL A 267 17.72 2.02 7.24
N VAL A 268 17.56 0.90 7.92
CA VAL A 268 17.00 -0.35 7.39
C VAL A 268 15.86 -0.79 8.30
N LEU A 269 14.63 -0.75 7.80
CA LEU A 269 13.43 -1.17 8.54
C LEU A 269 12.98 -2.61 8.22
N ASP A 270 13.42 -3.18 7.13
CA ASP A 270 13.11 -4.56 6.72
C ASP A 270 14.18 -5.58 7.12
N GLY A 271 15.21 -5.13 7.86
CA GLY A 271 16.38 -5.93 8.23
C GLY A 271 16.19 -6.90 9.40
N GLY A 272 15.07 -6.88 10.13
CA GLY A 272 14.88 -7.74 11.30
C GLY A 272 13.65 -7.41 12.12
N THR A 273 13.66 -7.83 13.39
CA THR A 273 12.60 -7.55 14.37
C THR A 273 12.80 -6.20 15.07
N VAL A 274 13.91 -5.53 14.82
CA VAL A 274 14.23 -4.19 15.33
C VAL A 274 14.78 -3.31 14.20
N PRO A 275 14.58 -1.98 14.25
CA PRO A 275 15.20 -1.07 13.28
C PRO A 275 16.72 -1.14 13.37
N GLN A 276 17.38 -1.07 12.21
CA GLN A 276 18.83 -1.21 12.09
C GLN A 276 19.41 0.01 11.38
N LEU A 277 20.58 0.46 11.84
CA LEU A 277 21.37 1.50 11.19
C LEU A 277 22.70 0.90 10.73
N ASP A 278 22.85 0.73 9.42
CA ASP A 278 24.05 0.14 8.84
C ASP A 278 25.11 1.20 8.56
N LEU A 279 26.31 1.00 9.11
CA LEU A 279 27.47 1.87 8.90
C LEU A 279 28.45 1.28 7.87
N PRO A 280 29.11 2.11 7.07
CA PRO A 280 30.15 1.66 6.12
C PRO A 280 31.33 0.97 6.82
N THR A 281 31.54 1.27 8.11
CA THR A 281 32.63 0.73 8.93
C THR A 281 32.40 -0.72 9.36
N LYS A 282 31.48 -1.46 8.74
CA LYS A 282 31.11 -2.82 9.13
C LYS A 282 30.59 -2.89 10.57
N LYS A 283 29.74 -1.96 10.91
CA LYS A 283 28.98 -1.96 12.16
C LYS A 283 27.50 -1.78 11.84
N SER A 284 26.65 -2.42 12.60
CA SER A 284 25.22 -2.17 12.63
C SER A 284 24.83 -1.70 14.04
N LEU A 285 24.04 -0.64 14.10
CA LEU A 285 23.46 -0.18 15.36
C LEU A 285 22.01 -0.67 15.40
N LEU A 286 21.68 -1.46 16.41
CA LEU A 286 20.34 -1.98 16.64
C LEU A 286 19.60 -1.01 17.55
N VAL A 287 18.39 -0.59 17.15
CA VAL A 287 17.63 0.44 17.85
C VAL A 287 16.78 -0.20 18.95
N LYS A 288 16.84 0.35 20.15
CA LYS A 288 16.04 -0.06 21.30
C LYS A 288 14.70 0.70 21.37
N ALA A 289 13.81 0.23 22.23
CA ALA A 289 12.50 0.82 22.42
C ALA A 289 12.52 2.28 22.91
N ASP A 290 13.59 2.70 23.59
CA ASP A 290 13.81 4.08 24.08
C ASP A 290 14.52 4.99 23.06
N GLY A 291 14.82 4.49 21.86
CA GLY A 291 15.55 5.20 20.81
C GLY A 291 17.07 5.14 20.95
N SER A 292 17.61 4.58 22.03
CA SER A 292 19.04 4.32 22.14
C SER A 292 19.48 3.21 21.19
N THR A 293 20.79 3.09 20.96
CA THR A 293 21.32 2.09 20.04
C THR A 293 22.37 1.19 20.68
N VAL A 294 22.45 -0.05 20.21
CA VAL A 294 23.50 -1.01 20.57
C VAL A 294 24.31 -1.35 19.34
N SER A 295 25.64 -1.18 19.43
CA SER A 295 26.55 -1.47 18.32
C SER A 295 26.83 -2.96 18.20
N ARG A 296 26.84 -3.47 16.97
CA ARG A 296 27.27 -4.83 16.62
C ARG A 296 28.28 -4.78 15.47
N VAL A 297 29.35 -5.51 15.61
CA VAL A 297 30.38 -5.59 14.56
C VAL A 297 29.98 -6.63 13.54
N VAL A 298 29.92 -6.22 12.27
CA VAL A 298 29.67 -7.14 11.15
C VAL A 298 31.00 -7.74 10.70
N PRO A 299 31.17 -9.09 10.70
CA PRO A 299 32.40 -9.71 10.23
C PRO A 299 32.74 -9.29 8.79
N ALA A 300 34.04 -9.12 8.48
CA ALA A 300 34.49 -8.49 7.22
C ALA A 300 33.92 -9.12 5.96
N ALA A 301 33.81 -10.46 5.91
CA ALA A 301 33.24 -11.20 4.78
C ALA A 301 31.71 -11.35 4.84
N ALA A 302 31.09 -10.97 5.97
CA ALA A 302 29.67 -11.18 6.18
C ALA A 302 28.82 -9.98 5.76
N LYS A 303 27.53 -10.27 5.58
CA LYS A 303 26.44 -9.29 5.48
C LYS A 303 25.47 -9.51 6.63
N PRO A 304 24.85 -8.45 7.16
CA PRO A 304 23.70 -8.58 8.05
C PRO A 304 22.60 -9.38 7.37
N LEU A 305 21.94 -10.27 8.08
CA LEU A 305 20.78 -11.01 7.63
C LEU A 305 19.54 -10.63 8.43
N GLU A 306 19.70 -10.49 9.76
CA GLU A 306 18.60 -10.16 10.65
C GLU A 306 19.13 -9.48 11.92
N ALA A 307 18.48 -8.39 12.29
CA ALA A 307 18.60 -7.79 13.61
C ALA A 307 17.45 -8.32 14.47
N GLN A 308 17.77 -9.01 15.55
CA GLN A 308 16.79 -9.61 16.46
C GLN A 308 17.09 -9.18 17.89
N ASP A 309 16.19 -8.37 18.47
CA ASP A 309 16.39 -7.75 19.77
C ASP A 309 17.76 -7.05 19.89
N ALA A 310 18.63 -7.60 20.73
CA ALA A 310 19.99 -7.09 20.89
C ALA A 310 21.03 -7.82 20.04
N ASP A 311 20.67 -8.80 19.25
CA ASP A 311 21.56 -9.66 18.46
C ASP A 311 21.54 -9.32 16.98
N LEU A 312 22.67 -9.56 16.32
CA LEU A 312 22.78 -9.48 14.87
C LEU A 312 23.18 -10.85 14.31
N ILE A 313 22.34 -11.41 13.46
CA ILE A 313 22.70 -12.57 12.64
C ILE A 313 23.32 -12.06 11.35
N ALA A 314 24.53 -12.52 11.06
CA ALA A 314 25.27 -12.19 9.86
C ALA A 314 25.83 -13.44 9.19
N ALA A 315 25.98 -13.43 7.86
CA ALA A 315 26.55 -14.56 7.14
C ALA A 315 27.50 -14.14 6.02
N ASP A 316 28.56 -14.93 5.85
CA ASP A 316 29.30 -15.02 4.59
C ASP A 316 28.48 -15.92 3.65
N THR A 317 27.74 -15.30 2.75
CA THR A 317 26.81 -15.99 1.85
C THR A 317 27.49 -16.91 0.85
N LYS A 318 28.81 -16.78 0.66
CA LYS A 318 29.61 -17.63 -0.23
C LYS A 318 30.21 -18.82 0.49
N ALA A 319 30.73 -18.59 1.70
CA ALA A 319 31.39 -19.64 2.47
C ALA A 319 30.43 -20.41 3.40
N GLY A 320 29.17 -19.99 3.51
CA GLY A 320 28.19 -20.60 4.42
C GLY A 320 28.57 -20.46 5.89
N LYS A 321 29.34 -19.44 6.24
CA LYS A 321 29.69 -19.15 7.63
C LYS A 321 28.67 -18.19 8.22
N VAL A 322 28.19 -18.48 9.41
CA VAL A 322 27.18 -17.69 10.12
C VAL A 322 27.70 -17.26 11.47
N TRP A 323 27.35 -16.06 11.87
CA TRP A 323 27.63 -15.46 13.18
C TRP A 323 26.32 -15.01 13.81
N ARG A 324 26.20 -15.23 15.12
CA ARG A 324 25.25 -14.51 15.97
C ARG A 324 26.07 -13.63 16.91
N VAL A 325 25.94 -12.32 16.73
CA VAL A 325 26.73 -11.32 17.44
C VAL A 325 25.84 -10.64 18.48
N GLY A 326 25.92 -11.12 19.73
CA GLY A 326 25.06 -10.68 20.85
C GLY A 326 25.73 -9.70 21.82
N THR A 327 27.04 -9.55 21.76
CA THR A 327 27.78 -8.72 22.70
C THR A 327 28.53 -7.58 22.02
N ASP A 328 28.82 -6.50 22.77
CA ASP A 328 29.67 -5.39 22.34
C ASP A 328 31.16 -5.75 22.29
N SER A 329 31.50 -7.02 22.47
CA SER A 329 32.86 -7.50 22.48
C SER A 329 33.57 -7.18 21.17
N ALA A 330 34.71 -6.54 21.22
CA ALA A 330 35.60 -6.37 20.07
C ALA A 330 36.07 -7.72 19.49
N ALA A 331 35.99 -8.79 20.29
CA ALA A 331 36.23 -10.15 19.85
C ALA A 331 34.94 -10.73 19.27
N LEU A 332 34.89 -10.88 17.94
CA LEU A 332 33.79 -11.58 17.27
C LEU A 332 33.73 -13.05 17.72
N PRO A 333 32.53 -13.62 17.89
CA PRO A 333 32.38 -15.04 18.11
C PRO A 333 32.96 -15.84 16.94
N LYS A 334 33.41 -17.06 17.15
CA LYS A 334 33.82 -17.94 16.08
C LYS A 334 32.57 -18.28 15.22
N PRO A 335 32.67 -18.23 13.88
CA PRO A 335 31.56 -18.60 13.05
C PRO A 335 31.25 -20.09 13.11
N ALA A 336 29.98 -20.40 12.96
CA ALA A 336 29.56 -21.74 12.59
C ALA A 336 29.53 -21.88 11.06
N THR A 337 29.74 -23.09 10.57
CA THR A 337 29.53 -23.41 9.15
C THR A 337 28.21 -24.15 9.01
N LEU A 338 27.36 -23.70 8.04
CA LEU A 338 26.11 -24.38 7.74
C LEU A 338 26.40 -25.82 7.29
N PRO A 339 25.86 -26.85 7.94
CA PRO A 339 26.05 -28.21 7.52
C PRO A 339 25.35 -28.48 6.19
N ALA A 340 26.06 -29.10 5.26
CA ALA A 340 25.50 -29.50 3.98
C ALA A 340 24.45 -30.64 4.14
N PRO A 341 23.37 -30.66 3.32
CA PRO A 341 22.34 -31.69 3.40
C PRO A 341 22.88 -33.10 3.12
N ALA A 342 23.85 -33.19 2.23
CA ALA A 342 24.51 -34.47 1.86
C ALA A 342 25.98 -34.23 1.55
N LYS A 343 26.76 -35.32 1.55
CA LYS A 343 28.16 -35.25 1.15
C LYS A 343 28.28 -34.89 -0.34
N GLY A 344 28.91 -33.76 -0.59
CA GLY A 344 29.09 -33.24 -1.96
C GLY A 344 28.04 -32.24 -2.42
N ALA A 345 27.04 -31.95 -1.58
CA ALA A 345 26.13 -30.85 -1.86
C ALA A 345 26.88 -29.51 -1.79
N GLU A 346 26.59 -28.63 -2.75
CA GLU A 346 27.22 -27.33 -2.90
C GLU A 346 26.28 -26.22 -2.43
N LEU A 347 26.77 -25.30 -1.59
CA LEU A 347 26.01 -24.12 -1.18
C LEU A 347 25.78 -23.22 -2.40
N THR A 348 24.52 -23.00 -2.74
CA THR A 348 24.12 -22.08 -3.82
C THR A 348 23.99 -20.68 -3.27
N ALA A 349 23.30 -20.52 -2.13
CA ALA A 349 23.01 -19.23 -1.53
C ALA A 349 22.60 -19.35 -0.05
N VAL A 350 22.94 -18.34 0.76
CA VAL A 350 22.21 -18.06 1.99
C VAL A 350 21.10 -17.06 1.63
N LEU A 351 19.84 -17.48 1.82
CA LEU A 351 18.67 -16.73 1.37
C LEU A 351 18.33 -15.60 2.34
N GLY A 352 18.50 -15.82 3.64
CA GLY A 352 18.19 -14.84 4.66
C GLY A 352 18.07 -15.47 6.03
N SER A 353 17.62 -14.64 6.97
CA SER A 353 17.22 -15.09 8.31
C SER A 353 15.88 -14.47 8.65
N VAL A 354 15.01 -15.23 9.29
CA VAL A 354 13.72 -14.80 9.82
C VAL A 354 13.48 -15.50 11.16
N GLN A 355 13.13 -14.73 12.17
CA GLN A 355 12.86 -15.23 13.53
C GLN A 355 14.04 -16.04 14.12
N GLY A 356 15.28 -15.60 13.82
CA GLY A 356 16.49 -16.25 14.30
C GLY A 356 16.92 -17.50 13.54
N ARG A 357 16.17 -17.89 12.51
CA ARG A 357 16.45 -19.08 11.69
C ARG A 357 17.02 -18.69 10.33
N VAL A 358 18.20 -19.18 10.01
CA VAL A 358 18.85 -19.00 8.72
C VAL A 358 18.32 -20.01 7.72
N VAL A 359 18.04 -19.54 6.50
CA VAL A 359 17.62 -20.37 5.37
C VAL A 359 18.71 -20.32 4.30
N ALA A 360 19.08 -21.48 3.79
CA ALA A 360 20.08 -21.61 2.73
C ALA A 360 19.63 -22.58 1.64
N ALA A 361 20.03 -22.31 0.43
CA ALA A 361 19.81 -23.15 -0.73
C ALA A 361 21.09 -23.91 -1.10
N TRP A 362 20.94 -25.19 -1.38
CA TRP A 362 21.99 -26.11 -1.75
C TRP A 362 21.67 -26.77 -3.08
N LYS A 363 22.70 -27.12 -3.80
CA LYS A 363 22.60 -27.98 -4.99
C LYS A 363 23.12 -29.35 -4.64
N ASP A 364 22.27 -30.36 -4.75
CA ASP A 364 22.63 -31.78 -4.59
C ASP A 364 22.33 -32.52 -5.89
N GLY A 365 23.36 -32.75 -6.67
CA GLY A 365 23.21 -33.30 -8.02
C GLY A 365 22.34 -32.39 -8.92
N LYS A 366 21.11 -32.86 -9.21
CA LYS A 366 20.14 -32.09 -10.02
C LYS A 366 19.06 -31.42 -9.19
N GLN A 367 19.02 -31.72 -7.90
CA GLN A 367 18.00 -31.19 -6.99
C GLN A 367 18.47 -29.91 -6.31
N THR A 368 17.53 -29.02 -6.01
CA THR A 368 17.73 -27.89 -5.10
C THR A 368 17.19 -28.30 -3.73
N VAL A 369 18.00 -28.13 -2.71
CA VAL A 369 17.63 -28.42 -1.32
C VAL A 369 17.62 -27.14 -0.52
N VAL A 370 16.51 -26.84 0.13
CA VAL A 370 16.39 -25.71 1.07
C VAL A 370 16.62 -26.21 2.49
N GLY A 371 17.64 -25.69 3.13
CA GLY A 371 18.01 -26.02 4.50
C GLY A 371 17.60 -24.95 5.49
N PHE A 372 17.13 -25.37 6.64
CA PHE A 372 16.70 -24.53 7.76
C PHE A 372 17.62 -24.76 8.97
N TYR A 373 18.12 -23.68 9.54
CA TYR A 373 19.16 -23.73 10.56
C TYR A 373 18.86 -22.76 11.71
N ASP A 374 18.64 -23.29 12.90
CA ASP A 374 18.63 -22.45 14.10
C ASP A 374 20.06 -21.99 14.40
N VAL A 375 20.21 -20.72 14.73
CA VAL A 375 21.49 -20.09 15.02
C VAL A 375 21.49 -19.60 16.46
N ASP A 376 22.22 -20.29 17.30
CA ASP A 376 22.31 -19.99 18.72
C ASP A 376 23.63 -19.28 19.06
N GLU A 377 23.56 -18.35 19.99
CA GLU A 377 24.73 -17.76 20.60
C GLU A 377 25.31 -18.72 21.63
N ALA A 378 26.62 -19.03 21.49
CA ALA A 378 27.40 -19.56 22.58
C ALA A 378 28.45 -18.53 22.98
N THR A 379 28.86 -18.51 24.24
CA THR A 379 29.71 -17.47 24.87
C THR A 379 31.00 -17.17 24.09
N GLU A 380 31.51 -18.12 23.30
CA GLU A 380 32.73 -17.97 22.52
C GLU A 380 32.62 -18.33 21.06
N ALA A 381 31.52 -18.97 20.64
CA ALA A 381 31.30 -19.40 19.28
C ALA A 381 29.81 -19.49 18.96
N THR A 382 29.46 -19.14 17.74
CA THR A 382 28.11 -19.39 17.19
C THR A 382 27.92 -20.90 17.00
N SER A 383 26.77 -21.42 17.37
CA SER A 383 26.37 -22.79 17.04
C SER A 383 25.24 -22.79 16.01
N VAL A 384 25.20 -23.81 15.18
CA VAL A 384 24.17 -23.98 14.15
C VAL A 384 23.62 -25.39 14.24
N LYS A 385 22.31 -25.48 14.38
CA LYS A 385 21.58 -26.74 14.37
C LYS A 385 20.71 -26.81 13.12
N GLN A 386 20.93 -27.83 12.31
CA GLN A 386 20.05 -28.13 11.20
C GLN A 386 18.69 -28.61 11.74
N VAL A 387 17.62 -27.93 11.32
CA VAL A 387 16.24 -28.21 11.74
C VAL A 387 15.53 -29.06 10.72
N ALA A 388 15.60 -28.68 9.46
CA ALA A 388 14.92 -29.37 8.37
C ALA A 388 15.66 -29.20 7.05
N MET A 389 15.35 -30.09 6.09
CA MET A 389 15.75 -30.01 4.70
C MET A 389 14.53 -30.29 3.82
N ARG A 390 14.41 -29.54 2.71
CA ARG A 390 13.33 -29.70 1.74
C ARG A 390 13.90 -29.77 0.34
N GLU A 391 13.64 -30.87 -0.34
CA GLU A 391 14.03 -31.07 -1.73
C GLU A 391 13.00 -30.45 -2.66
N LEU A 392 13.47 -29.76 -3.69
CA LEU A 392 12.65 -29.09 -4.68
C LEU A 392 13.14 -29.45 -6.08
N ASP A 393 12.32 -30.21 -6.80
CA ASP A 393 12.63 -30.58 -8.16
C ASP A 393 12.56 -29.40 -9.12
N GLY A 394 13.63 -29.22 -9.92
CA GLY A 394 13.66 -28.23 -10.98
C GLY A 394 13.62 -26.76 -10.52
N ALA A 395 13.69 -26.48 -9.22
CA ALA A 395 13.74 -25.11 -8.73
C ALA A 395 15.11 -24.48 -9.01
N GLN A 396 15.10 -23.25 -9.52
CA GLN A 396 16.30 -22.43 -9.64
C GLN A 396 16.18 -21.26 -8.65
N ILE A 397 17.11 -21.19 -7.72
CA ILE A 397 17.17 -20.13 -6.73
C ILE A 397 18.32 -19.19 -7.08
N THR A 398 17.99 -17.90 -7.21
CA THR A 398 18.96 -16.81 -7.35
C THR A 398 18.88 -15.89 -6.14
N THR A 399 20.00 -15.31 -5.74
CA THR A 399 20.06 -14.38 -4.60
C THR A 399 19.68 -12.95 -4.95
N SER A 400 19.44 -12.65 -6.22
CA SER A 400 19.19 -11.28 -6.67
C SER A 400 17.83 -10.72 -6.29
N THR A 401 16.89 -11.58 -5.89
CA THR A 401 15.48 -11.22 -5.63
C THR A 401 14.91 -11.95 -4.42
N VAL A 402 15.61 -11.88 -3.29
CA VAL A 402 15.04 -12.43 -2.04
C VAL A 402 14.19 -11.35 -1.37
N GLN A 403 12.95 -11.69 -1.08
CA GLN A 403 12.01 -10.87 -0.30
C GLN A 403 11.73 -11.57 1.02
N ALA A 404 11.58 -10.81 2.09
CA ALA A 404 11.23 -11.33 3.41
C ALA A 404 9.95 -10.65 3.91
N ASP A 405 9.00 -11.45 4.37
CA ASP A 405 7.89 -11.01 5.19
C ASP A 405 8.12 -11.56 6.60
N ARG A 406 8.80 -10.75 7.41
CA ARG A 406 9.26 -11.17 8.74
C ARG A 406 8.13 -11.29 9.74
N VAL A 407 7.06 -10.51 9.55
CA VAL A 407 5.86 -10.56 10.40
C VAL A 407 5.21 -11.95 10.28
N HIS A 408 5.16 -12.49 9.07
CA HIS A 408 4.52 -13.77 8.80
C HIS A 408 5.51 -14.95 8.72
N GLY A 409 6.80 -14.71 8.95
CA GLY A 409 7.78 -15.79 8.93
C GLY A 409 8.09 -16.37 7.55
N LEU A 410 7.94 -15.56 6.49
CA LEU A 410 8.06 -16.02 5.10
C LEU A 410 9.28 -15.43 4.40
N LEU A 411 9.85 -16.22 3.49
CA LEU A 411 10.83 -15.77 2.50
C LEU A 411 10.38 -16.17 1.10
N LEU A 412 10.64 -15.31 0.14
CA LEU A 412 10.48 -15.61 -1.28
C LEU A 412 11.83 -15.45 -1.98
N ALA A 413 12.35 -16.51 -2.53
CA ALA A 413 13.60 -16.52 -3.27
C ALA A 413 13.33 -16.95 -4.72
N SER A 414 13.33 -16.01 -5.63
CA SER A 414 12.91 -16.20 -7.03
C SER A 414 11.47 -16.78 -7.10
N THR A 415 11.35 -18.08 -7.39
CA THR A 415 10.07 -18.80 -7.48
C THR A 415 9.89 -19.80 -6.34
N VAL A 416 10.59 -19.65 -5.24
CA VAL A 416 10.47 -20.55 -4.08
C VAL A 416 9.95 -19.77 -2.88
N LEU A 417 8.74 -20.11 -2.45
CA LEU A 417 8.16 -19.66 -1.19
C LEU A 417 8.64 -20.55 -0.07
N VAL A 418 9.15 -19.94 0.98
CA VAL A 418 9.66 -20.63 2.17
C VAL A 418 8.89 -20.15 3.39
N ASP A 419 8.26 -21.08 4.09
CA ASP A 419 7.73 -20.86 5.42
C ASP A 419 8.79 -21.28 6.44
N VAL A 420 9.36 -20.29 7.12
CA VAL A 420 10.48 -20.52 8.03
C VAL A 420 10.01 -21.16 9.33
N GLU A 421 8.82 -20.83 9.81
CA GLU A 421 8.24 -21.39 11.01
C GLU A 421 7.86 -22.87 10.82
N ALA A 422 7.07 -23.15 9.78
CA ALA A 422 6.67 -24.52 9.44
C ALA A 422 7.81 -25.35 8.82
N THR A 423 8.93 -24.72 8.47
CA THR A 423 10.07 -25.37 7.78
C THR A 423 9.65 -26.05 6.48
N THR A 424 8.80 -25.38 5.69
CA THR A 424 8.36 -25.87 4.38
C THR A 424 8.88 -24.97 3.27
N ALA A 425 8.98 -25.53 2.07
CA ALA A 425 9.37 -24.79 0.88
C ALA A 425 8.54 -25.28 -0.31
N HIS A 426 8.03 -24.34 -1.09
CA HIS A 426 7.13 -24.62 -2.21
C HIS A 426 7.62 -23.90 -3.46
N ARG A 427 7.66 -24.62 -4.57
CA ARG A 427 7.92 -24.01 -5.87
C ARG A 427 6.66 -23.35 -6.39
N LEU A 428 6.80 -22.15 -6.90
CA LEU A 428 5.75 -21.35 -7.54
C LEU A 428 5.95 -21.35 -9.06
N ASP A 429 4.87 -21.40 -9.80
CA ASP A 429 4.88 -21.35 -11.26
C ASP A 429 4.55 -19.93 -11.73
N GLY A 430 5.57 -19.07 -11.90
CA GLY A 430 5.43 -17.69 -12.36
C GLY A 430 6.29 -16.71 -11.58
N GLN A 431 6.13 -15.42 -11.90
CA GLN A 431 6.73 -14.33 -11.11
C GLN A 431 5.95 -14.14 -9.83
N ALA A 432 6.63 -14.00 -8.73
CA ALA A 432 5.98 -13.87 -7.43
C ALA A 432 6.46 -12.62 -6.68
N THR A 433 5.55 -12.04 -5.90
CA THR A 433 5.81 -10.97 -4.94
C THR A 433 5.30 -11.42 -3.59
N LEU A 434 6.09 -11.20 -2.52
CA LEU A 434 5.71 -11.52 -1.15
C LEU A 434 5.13 -10.27 -0.49
N SER A 435 3.90 -10.36 -0.01
CA SER A 435 3.25 -9.28 0.74
C SER A 435 2.08 -9.80 1.55
N ALA A 436 1.84 -9.20 2.71
CA ALA A 436 0.69 -9.45 3.57
C ALA A 436 0.49 -10.94 3.94
N GLY A 437 1.58 -11.69 4.13
CA GLY A 437 1.53 -13.12 4.49
C GLY A 437 1.26 -14.09 3.33
N TYR A 438 1.27 -13.61 2.08
CA TYR A 438 0.98 -14.40 0.89
C TYR A 438 2.04 -14.21 -0.20
N ALA A 439 2.20 -15.22 -1.04
CA ALA A 439 2.87 -15.05 -2.33
C ALA A 439 1.83 -14.75 -3.42
N TRP A 440 2.04 -13.67 -4.13
CA TRP A 440 1.21 -13.21 -5.25
C TRP A 440 1.91 -13.58 -6.53
N VAL A 441 1.42 -14.64 -7.17
CA VAL A 441 2.06 -15.23 -8.34
C VAL A 441 1.36 -14.77 -9.61
N THR A 442 2.13 -14.17 -10.52
CA THR A 442 1.63 -13.76 -11.83
C THR A 442 2.17 -14.69 -12.89
N ASP A 443 1.28 -15.36 -13.60
CA ASP A 443 1.58 -16.25 -14.71
C ASP A 443 0.47 -16.18 -15.78
N ASN A 444 0.87 -16.08 -17.06
CA ASN A 444 -0.02 -16.13 -18.23
C ASN A 444 -1.29 -15.26 -18.12
N GLY A 445 -1.15 -14.02 -17.66
CA GLY A 445 -2.28 -13.09 -17.53
C GLY A 445 -3.22 -13.40 -16.36
N LYS A 446 -2.74 -14.14 -15.37
CA LYS A 446 -3.43 -14.43 -14.12
C LYS A 446 -2.58 -14.01 -12.94
N GLN A 447 -3.22 -13.52 -11.89
CA GLN A 447 -2.63 -13.42 -10.57
C GLN A 447 -3.26 -14.48 -9.67
N THR A 448 -2.43 -15.18 -8.92
CA THR A 448 -2.85 -16.22 -7.96
C THR A 448 -2.33 -15.87 -6.58
N GLN A 449 -3.21 -15.88 -5.59
CA GLN A 449 -2.86 -15.79 -4.18
C GLN A 449 -2.48 -17.18 -3.69
N VAL A 450 -1.26 -17.32 -3.17
CA VAL A 450 -0.72 -18.58 -2.65
C VAL A 450 -0.43 -18.41 -1.16
N THR A 451 -0.98 -19.32 -0.37
CA THR A 451 -0.81 -19.38 1.07
C THR A 451 0.57 -19.90 1.47
N ARG A 452 0.93 -19.77 2.74
CA ARG A 452 2.23 -20.20 3.28
C ARG A 452 2.54 -21.69 3.10
N ASP A 453 1.51 -22.54 3.00
CA ASP A 453 1.63 -23.98 2.73
C ASP A 453 1.67 -24.32 1.24
N GLY A 454 1.75 -23.32 0.37
CA GLY A 454 1.82 -23.48 -1.07
C GLY A 454 0.48 -23.73 -1.76
N ALA A 455 -0.64 -23.67 -1.03
CA ALA A 455 -1.96 -23.86 -1.61
C ALA A 455 -2.45 -22.59 -2.32
N THR A 456 -3.18 -22.76 -3.42
CA THR A 456 -3.87 -21.66 -4.09
C THR A 456 -5.15 -21.32 -3.34
N GLU A 457 -5.28 -20.09 -2.85
CA GLU A 457 -6.48 -19.61 -2.18
C GLU A 457 -7.44 -18.93 -3.16
N ALA A 458 -6.92 -18.09 -4.04
CA ALA A 458 -7.73 -17.35 -5.01
C ALA A 458 -6.96 -17.11 -6.31
N THR A 459 -7.70 -16.84 -7.38
CA THR A 459 -7.13 -16.49 -8.69
C THR A 459 -7.98 -15.44 -9.38
N THR A 460 -7.35 -14.43 -9.98
CA THR A 460 -7.98 -13.46 -10.87
C THR A 460 -7.33 -13.49 -12.25
N ARG A 461 -8.10 -13.17 -13.28
CA ARG A 461 -7.58 -13.05 -14.65
C ARG A 461 -7.14 -11.61 -14.91
N ALA A 462 -6.00 -11.25 -14.37
CA ALA A 462 -5.39 -9.96 -14.58
C ALA A 462 -3.89 -10.05 -14.29
N ASP A 463 -3.07 -9.69 -15.25
CA ASP A 463 -1.61 -9.70 -15.14
C ASP A 463 -1.05 -8.50 -14.35
N GLN A 464 -1.85 -7.45 -14.22
CA GLN A 464 -1.50 -6.23 -13.48
C GLN A 464 -2.42 -6.00 -12.28
N ALA A 465 -2.94 -7.08 -11.70
CA ALA A 465 -3.72 -6.96 -10.48
C ALA A 465 -2.87 -6.38 -9.35
N ALA A 466 -3.47 -5.53 -8.55
CA ALA A 466 -2.81 -4.92 -7.41
C ALA A 466 -2.35 -5.99 -6.41
N VAL A 467 -1.39 -5.63 -5.57
CA VAL A 467 -0.91 -6.47 -4.46
C VAL A 467 -1.19 -5.70 -3.17
N PRO A 468 -1.86 -6.29 -2.19
CA PRO A 468 -2.10 -5.62 -0.91
C PRO A 468 -0.79 -5.33 -0.17
N ASP A 469 -0.72 -4.18 0.48
CA ASP A 469 0.38 -3.87 1.40
C ASP A 469 0.25 -4.67 2.69
N VAL A 470 -0.97 -4.73 3.26
CA VAL A 470 -1.32 -5.50 4.46
C VAL A 470 -2.76 -6.01 4.37
N ILE A 471 -3.08 -7.01 5.18
CA ILE A 471 -4.43 -7.51 5.38
C ILE A 471 -4.75 -7.39 6.86
N THR A 472 -5.89 -6.78 7.19
CA THR A 472 -6.36 -6.58 8.56
C THR A 472 -6.92 -7.89 9.15
N ASP A 473 -7.08 -7.96 10.47
CA ASP A 473 -7.62 -9.14 11.16
C ASP A 473 -9.04 -9.49 10.72
N ASN A 474 -9.84 -8.50 10.30
CA ASN A 474 -11.18 -8.71 9.74
C ASN A 474 -11.16 -9.09 8.24
N GLY A 475 -9.97 -9.31 7.66
CA GLY A 475 -9.78 -9.81 6.30
C GLY A 475 -9.88 -8.76 5.20
N MET A 476 -9.83 -7.46 5.52
CA MET A 476 -9.77 -6.40 4.51
C MET A 476 -8.35 -6.23 3.98
N ALA A 477 -8.20 -6.15 2.67
CA ALA A 477 -6.91 -5.89 2.04
C ALA A 477 -6.69 -4.39 1.84
N MET A 478 -5.65 -3.87 2.47
CA MET A 478 -5.21 -2.49 2.27
C MET A 478 -4.31 -2.44 1.04
N THR A 479 -4.82 -1.85 -0.01
CA THR A 479 -4.16 -1.84 -1.32
C THR A 479 -3.88 -0.41 -1.74
N ARG A 480 -2.62 -0.11 -1.93
CA ARG A 480 -2.20 1.18 -2.46
C ARG A 480 -2.20 1.15 -3.98
N VAL A 481 -2.71 2.21 -4.59
CA VAL A 481 -2.60 2.45 -6.03
C VAL A 481 -1.97 3.81 -6.25
N ASP A 482 -0.85 3.81 -6.94
CA ASP A 482 -0.14 5.04 -7.28
C ASP A 482 -0.84 5.70 -8.48
N GLY A 483 -1.30 6.93 -8.29
CA GLY A 483 -1.77 7.78 -9.36
C GLY A 483 -0.62 8.54 -10.02
N SER A 484 -0.90 9.30 -11.08
CA SER A 484 0.12 10.10 -11.77
C SER A 484 0.69 11.24 -10.90
N THR A 485 -0.05 11.71 -9.92
CA THR A 485 0.33 12.79 -8.98
C THR A 485 0.07 12.43 -7.53
N ASP A 486 -0.98 11.69 -7.25
CA ASP A 486 -1.42 11.33 -5.91
C ASP A 486 -1.83 9.86 -5.91
N GLY A 487 -1.41 9.11 -4.91
CA GLY A 487 -1.83 7.74 -4.68
C GLY A 487 -3.11 7.69 -3.82
N SER A 488 -3.71 6.53 -3.73
CA SER A 488 -4.81 6.27 -2.81
C SER A 488 -4.65 4.91 -2.15
N LEU A 489 -5.05 4.83 -0.89
CA LEU A 489 -5.17 3.58 -0.14
C LEU A 489 -6.63 3.13 -0.18
N TYR A 490 -6.86 1.92 -0.63
CA TYR A 490 -8.17 1.28 -0.72
C TYR A 490 -8.25 0.16 0.30
N ALA A 491 -9.35 0.10 1.03
CA ALA A 491 -9.71 -1.04 1.87
C ALA A 491 -10.65 -1.95 1.10
N LEU A 492 -10.14 -3.06 0.60
CA LEU A 492 -10.89 -4.00 -0.23
C LEU A 492 -11.53 -5.09 0.62
N VAL A 493 -12.77 -5.42 0.32
CA VAL A 493 -13.51 -6.50 0.98
C VAL A 493 -13.20 -7.83 0.30
N LYS A 494 -12.99 -8.89 1.07
CA LYS A 494 -12.80 -10.24 0.53
C LYS A 494 -14.05 -10.66 -0.23
N THR A 495 -13.89 -11.15 -1.45
CA THR A 495 -15.01 -11.72 -2.22
C THR A 495 -15.55 -12.92 -1.46
N GLY A 496 -16.84 -12.87 -1.13
CA GLY A 496 -17.51 -14.03 -0.51
C GLY A 496 -17.38 -15.25 -1.43
N PRO A 497 -17.56 -16.47 -0.91
CA PRO A 497 -17.61 -17.65 -1.76
C PRO A 497 -18.65 -17.41 -2.84
N THR A 498 -18.20 -17.48 -4.10
CA THR A 498 -19.13 -17.38 -5.26
C THR A 498 -20.28 -18.33 -4.98
N PRO A 499 -21.54 -17.85 -4.89
CA PRO A 499 -22.65 -18.74 -4.61
C PRO A 499 -22.60 -19.84 -5.66
N THR A 500 -22.36 -21.05 -5.24
CA THR A 500 -22.40 -22.22 -6.10
C THR A 500 -23.75 -22.15 -6.77
N ALA A 501 -23.77 -21.95 -8.10
CA ALA A 501 -25.02 -21.83 -8.84
C ALA A 501 -25.92 -22.97 -8.35
N SER A 502 -26.99 -22.61 -7.67
CA SER A 502 -27.99 -23.57 -7.17
C SER A 502 -28.40 -24.37 -8.42
N PRO A 503 -28.30 -25.70 -8.42
CA PRO A 503 -28.67 -26.46 -9.60
C PRO A 503 -30.06 -26.00 -10.01
N SER A 504 -30.16 -25.51 -11.25
CA SER A 504 -31.48 -25.10 -11.82
C SER A 504 -32.48 -26.20 -11.48
N PRO A 505 -33.65 -25.84 -10.94
CA PRO A 505 -34.63 -26.85 -10.61
C PRO A 505 -34.90 -27.65 -11.88
N THR A 506 -34.55 -28.92 -11.86
CA THR A 506 -34.82 -29.87 -12.94
C THR A 506 -36.30 -29.78 -13.22
N ALA A 507 -36.64 -29.38 -14.46
CA ALA A 507 -38.04 -29.25 -14.86
C ALA A 507 -38.76 -30.53 -14.45
N SER A 508 -39.71 -30.37 -13.54
CA SER A 508 -40.57 -31.44 -13.06
C SER A 508 -41.30 -31.98 -14.29
N THR A 509 -40.99 -33.19 -14.71
CA THR A 509 -41.74 -33.87 -15.76
C THR A 509 -43.19 -34.00 -15.29
N SER A 510 -44.08 -33.33 -16.04
CA SER A 510 -45.54 -33.42 -15.80
C SER A 510 -45.95 -34.89 -15.72
N PRO A 511 -46.78 -35.29 -14.76
CA PRO A 511 -47.23 -36.67 -14.68
C PRO A 511 -48.06 -37.01 -15.91
N THR A 512 -47.68 -38.09 -16.58
CA THR A 512 -48.44 -38.71 -17.67
C THR A 512 -49.87 -39.00 -17.21
N PRO A 513 -50.92 -38.57 -17.95
CA PRO A 513 -52.29 -38.85 -17.56
C PRO A 513 -52.54 -40.36 -17.56
N SER A 514 -53.09 -40.86 -16.43
CA SER A 514 -53.51 -42.23 -16.21
C SER A 514 -54.59 -42.62 -17.27
N PRO A 515 -54.52 -43.83 -17.84
CA PRO A 515 -55.56 -44.25 -18.81
C PRO A 515 -56.88 -44.47 -18.08
N THR A 516 -57.94 -43.92 -18.68
CA THR A 516 -59.33 -44.08 -18.26
C THR A 516 -59.75 -45.55 -18.33
N PRO A 517 -60.37 -46.13 -17.27
CA PRO A 517 -60.85 -47.52 -17.32
C PRO A 517 -62.03 -47.63 -18.25
N THR A 518 -61.91 -48.54 -19.22
CA THR A 518 -62.99 -48.91 -20.16
C THR A 518 -64.10 -49.69 -19.42
N ALA A 519 -65.30 -49.17 -19.48
CA ALA A 519 -66.47 -49.85 -18.93
C ALA A 519 -66.73 -51.16 -19.64
N LYS A 520 -66.84 -52.22 -18.84
CA LYS A 520 -67.15 -53.59 -19.30
C LYS A 520 -68.65 -53.73 -19.40
N GLU A 521 -69.18 -53.82 -20.61
CA GLU A 521 -70.56 -54.25 -20.86
C GLU A 521 -70.68 -55.72 -20.49
N THR A 522 -71.77 -56.05 -19.76
CA THR A 522 -72.21 -57.42 -19.44
C THR A 522 -73.57 -57.67 -20.08
N PRO A 523 -73.79 -58.88 -20.66
CA PRO A 523 -74.94 -59.24 -21.47
C PRO A 523 -76.24 -59.37 -20.68
#